data_ac6d93936c722a1e30fb49660091765b
#
_entry.id   ac6d93936c722a1e30fb49660091765b
#
_cell.length_a   1.000
_cell.length_b   1.000
_cell.length_c   1.000
_cell.angle_alpha   90.00
_cell.angle_beta   90.00
_cell.angle_gamma   90.00
#
_symmetry.space_group_name_H-M   'P 1'
#
loop_
_entity.id
_entity.type
_entity.pdbx_description
1 polymer ?
#
loop_
_entity_poly.entity_id
_entity_poly.type
_entity_poly.pdbx_seq_one_letter_code
_entity_poly.pdbx_strand_id
1 'polypeptide(L)'
;LNHVNMVVKDLAVAKRFYCEVLGMTDLPRPSDLEVRGAWLRSQSAEIHLIVEAYATHVPGDLSYAIAQAPGVDLGSSRHFSLVINDTGALLQRLQEHGVAIAFGPITRFGGIVQTYCYDPDGHLVEFTQLPE
;
A
#
# COMPACT_ATOMS: atom_id res chain seq x y z
N LEU A 1 5.17 11.05 12.24
CA LEU A 1 3.97 10.25 11.99
C LEU A 1 4.05 8.96 12.79
N ASN A 2 3.01 8.59 13.54
CA ASN A 2 3.01 7.34 14.30
C ASN A 2 2.57 6.17 13.42
N HIS A 3 1.39 6.27 12.79
CA HIS A 3 0.88 5.25 11.88
C HIS A 3 -0.09 5.83 10.84
N VAL A 4 -0.40 5.03 9.83
CA VAL A 4 -1.51 5.25 8.89
C VAL A 4 -2.55 4.16 9.16
N ASN A 5 -3.82 4.56 9.31
CA ASN A 5 -4.93 3.63 9.46
C ASN A 5 -5.63 3.40 8.13
N MET A 6 -5.77 2.14 7.74
CA MET A 6 -6.38 1.72 6.50
C MET A 6 -7.63 0.88 6.79
N VAL A 7 -8.76 1.29 6.24
CA VAL A 7 -9.99 0.51 6.34
C VAL A 7 -10.00 -0.53 5.23
N VAL A 8 -10.25 -1.79 5.58
CA VAL A 8 -10.21 -2.93 4.66
C VAL A 8 -11.48 -3.75 4.77
N LYS A 9 -11.88 -4.39 3.68
CA LYS A 9 -13.05 -5.29 3.66
C LYS A 9 -12.71 -6.67 4.19
N ASP A 10 -11.60 -7.24 3.74
CA ASP A 10 -11.13 -8.57 4.12
C ASP A 10 -9.73 -8.50 4.71
N LEU A 11 -9.62 -8.80 6.01
CA LEU A 11 -8.36 -8.72 6.73
C LEU A 11 -7.31 -9.70 6.21
N ALA A 12 -7.72 -10.92 5.82
CA ALA A 12 -6.80 -11.94 5.33
C ALA A 12 -6.21 -11.53 3.97
N VAL A 13 -7.02 -10.98 3.08
CA VAL A 13 -6.59 -10.48 1.78
C VAL A 13 -5.66 -9.28 1.95
N ALA A 14 -6.01 -8.32 2.80
CA ALA A 14 -5.17 -7.16 3.08
C ALA A 14 -3.82 -7.57 3.72
N LYS A 15 -3.83 -8.45 4.71
CA LYS A 15 -2.60 -8.96 5.33
C LYS A 15 -1.70 -9.69 4.34
N ARG A 16 -2.27 -10.46 3.42
CA ARG A 16 -1.48 -11.11 2.36
C ARG A 16 -0.73 -10.08 1.53
N PHE A 17 -1.41 -9.02 1.11
CA PHE A 17 -0.77 -7.94 0.37
C PHE A 17 0.37 -7.28 1.16
N TYR A 18 0.09 -6.77 2.36
CA TYR A 18 1.09 -6.03 3.12
C TYR A 18 2.21 -6.92 3.68
N CYS A 19 1.92 -8.14 4.12
CA CYS A 19 2.92 -9.03 4.71
C CYS A 19 3.65 -9.88 3.67
N GLU A 20 2.92 -10.55 2.75
CA GLU A 20 3.55 -11.46 1.79
C GLU A 20 4.13 -10.71 0.58
N VAL A 21 3.40 -9.74 0.01
CA VAL A 21 3.88 -8.96 -1.14
C VAL A 21 4.87 -7.90 -0.70
N LEU A 22 4.53 -7.05 0.28
CA LEU A 22 5.37 -5.92 0.70
C LEU A 22 6.36 -6.26 1.81
N GLY A 23 6.26 -7.43 2.44
CA GLY A 23 7.21 -7.90 3.45
C GLY A 23 7.07 -7.23 4.82
N MET A 24 5.91 -6.65 5.15
CA MET A 24 5.66 -6.08 6.47
C MET A 24 5.48 -7.17 7.52
N THR A 25 5.86 -6.86 8.76
CA THR A 25 5.71 -7.75 9.91
C THR A 25 4.39 -7.50 10.61
N ASP A 26 3.64 -8.58 10.87
CA ASP A 26 2.43 -8.56 11.71
C ASP A 26 2.84 -8.42 13.17
N LEU A 27 2.36 -7.39 13.84
CA LEU A 27 2.68 -7.10 15.24
C LEU A 27 1.61 -7.66 16.17
N PRO A 28 1.99 -8.03 17.43
CA PRO A 28 1.02 -8.33 18.47
C PRO A 28 0.05 -7.16 18.67
N ARG A 29 -1.22 -7.47 18.74
CA ARG A 29 -2.30 -6.50 18.96
C ARG A 29 -3.02 -6.85 20.27
N PRO A 30 -3.38 -5.86 21.12
CA PRO A 30 -4.14 -6.13 22.34
C PRO A 30 -5.41 -6.93 22.03
N SER A 31 -5.68 -7.97 22.83
CA SER A 31 -6.81 -8.87 22.64
C SER A 31 -8.16 -8.26 23.03
N ASP A 32 -8.14 -7.19 23.82
CA ASP A 32 -9.31 -6.45 24.28
C ASP A 32 -9.82 -5.40 23.29
N LEU A 33 -9.14 -5.24 22.15
CA LEU A 33 -9.63 -4.39 21.08
C LEU A 33 -10.81 -5.05 20.35
N GLU A 34 -11.98 -4.47 20.48
CA GLU A 34 -13.23 -5.00 19.90
C GLU A 34 -13.22 -4.99 18.36
N VAL A 35 -12.54 -4.01 17.76
CA VAL A 35 -12.49 -3.87 16.31
C VAL A 35 -11.49 -4.87 15.71
N ARG A 36 -11.96 -5.66 14.74
CA ARG A 36 -11.10 -6.57 13.99
C ARG A 36 -10.07 -5.79 13.16
N GLY A 37 -8.81 -6.19 13.22
CA GLY A 37 -7.76 -5.51 12.48
C GLY A 37 -6.39 -6.17 12.69
N ALA A 38 -5.36 -5.52 12.17
CA ALA A 38 -3.97 -5.90 12.36
C ALA A 38 -3.09 -4.66 12.46
N TRP A 39 -1.96 -4.79 13.13
CA TRP A 39 -0.90 -3.80 13.15
C TRP A 39 0.31 -4.35 12.41
N LEU A 40 0.76 -3.62 11.42
CA LEU A 40 1.83 -4.05 10.52
C LEU A 40 2.97 -3.05 10.56
N ARG A 41 4.21 -3.53 10.52
CA ARG A 41 5.41 -2.67 10.55
C ARG A 41 6.43 -3.05 9.49
N SER A 42 7.00 -2.04 8.86
CA SER A 42 8.22 -2.15 8.08
C SER A 42 9.18 -1.05 8.53
N GLN A 43 10.32 -1.42 9.13
CA GLN A 43 11.27 -0.46 9.73
C GLN A 43 10.56 0.49 10.73
N SER A 44 10.50 1.79 10.44
CA SER A 44 9.81 2.80 11.25
C SER A 44 8.37 3.08 10.79
N ALA A 45 7.95 2.51 9.66
CA ALA A 45 6.60 2.72 9.13
C ALA A 45 5.62 1.72 9.77
N GLU A 46 4.52 2.22 10.29
CA GLU A 46 3.46 1.39 10.88
C GLU A 46 2.12 1.66 10.18
N ILE A 47 1.42 0.58 9.84
CA ILE A 47 0.09 0.60 9.24
C ILE A 47 -0.84 -0.18 10.14
N HIS A 48 -1.97 0.43 10.49
CA HIS A 48 -3.07 -0.26 11.16
C HIS A 48 -4.14 -0.61 10.13
N LEU A 49 -4.49 -1.87 10.04
CA LEU A 49 -5.61 -2.36 9.25
C LEU A 49 -6.83 -2.50 10.17
N ILE A 50 -7.94 -1.92 9.79
CA ILE A 50 -9.22 -2.02 10.49
C ILE A 50 -10.26 -2.58 9.53
N VAL A 51 -10.93 -3.66 9.92
CA VAL A 51 -12.02 -4.22 9.12
C VAL A 51 -13.23 -3.30 9.19
N GLU A 52 -13.79 -2.97 8.03
CA GLU A 52 -14.96 -2.12 7.94
C GLU A 52 -16.15 -2.74 8.69
N ALA A 53 -16.63 -2.05 9.70
CA ALA A 53 -17.76 -2.49 10.53
C ALA A 53 -19.09 -1.84 10.11
N TYR A 54 -19.02 -0.69 9.43
CA TYR A 54 -20.15 0.06 8.90
C TYR A 54 -19.65 0.90 7.73
N ALA A 55 -20.57 1.42 6.92
CA ALA A 55 -20.19 2.24 5.77
C ALA A 55 -19.28 3.41 6.19
N THR A 56 -18.04 3.35 5.78
CA THR A 56 -17.06 4.42 5.92
C THR A 56 -16.97 5.16 4.60
N HIS A 57 -16.38 6.35 4.60
CA HIS A 57 -16.15 7.09 3.35
C HIS A 57 -14.87 6.61 2.62
N VAL A 58 -14.47 5.39 2.88
CA VAL A 58 -13.32 4.80 2.23
C VAL A 58 -13.77 4.09 0.98
N PRO A 59 -13.18 4.39 -0.15
CA PRO A 59 -13.41 3.62 -1.36
C PRO A 59 -12.72 2.26 -1.21
N GLY A 60 -13.38 1.30 -0.66
CA GLY A 60 -12.97 -0.09 -0.75
C GLY A 60 -13.35 -0.68 -2.11
N ASP A 61 -13.34 0.10 -3.17
CA ASP A 61 -13.73 -0.30 -4.51
C ASP A 61 -12.52 -0.26 -5.43
N LEU A 62 -11.92 -1.42 -5.61
CA LEU A 62 -10.79 -1.58 -6.52
C LEU A 62 -11.17 -1.24 -7.98
N SER A 63 -12.45 -1.34 -8.34
CA SER A 63 -12.91 -0.99 -9.69
C SER A 63 -12.70 0.49 -9.98
N TYR A 64 -12.83 1.35 -8.99
CA TYR A 64 -12.50 2.78 -9.12
C TYR A 64 -11.02 3.00 -9.43
N ALA A 65 -10.15 2.28 -8.74
CA ALA A 65 -8.72 2.36 -8.97
C ALA A 65 -8.31 1.90 -10.38
N ILE A 66 -8.90 0.81 -10.84
CA ILE A 66 -8.65 0.24 -12.18
C ILE A 66 -9.22 1.13 -13.29
N ALA A 67 -10.29 1.85 -13.02
CA ALA A 67 -10.92 2.76 -13.99
C ALA A 67 -10.12 4.04 -14.27
N GLN A 68 -9.01 4.28 -13.58
CA GLN A 68 -8.12 5.39 -13.88
C GLN A 68 -7.56 5.27 -15.30
N ALA A 69 -7.52 6.38 -16.02
CA ALA A 69 -7.00 6.40 -17.39
C ALA A 69 -5.53 5.93 -17.40
N PRO A 70 -5.14 4.99 -18.28
CA PRO A 70 -3.76 4.54 -18.38
C PRO A 70 -2.81 5.72 -18.64
N GLY A 71 -1.68 5.75 -17.94
CA GLY A 71 -0.65 6.77 -18.09
C GLY A 71 -0.92 8.09 -17.35
N VAL A 72 -2.01 8.20 -16.59
CA VAL A 72 -2.23 9.35 -15.71
C VAL A 72 -1.21 9.32 -14.57
N ASP A 73 -0.53 10.46 -14.36
CA ASP A 73 0.40 10.62 -13.22
C ASP A 73 -0.38 10.63 -11.91
N LEU A 74 -0.18 9.61 -11.09
CA LEU A 74 -0.87 9.43 -9.82
C LEU A 74 -0.22 10.19 -8.65
N GLY A 75 0.89 10.89 -8.86
CA GLY A 75 1.57 11.67 -7.82
C GLY A 75 0.71 12.75 -7.17
N SER A 76 -0.33 13.24 -7.88
CA SER A 76 -1.30 14.20 -7.34
C SER A 76 -2.49 13.56 -6.62
N SER A 77 -2.60 12.24 -6.66
CA SER A 77 -3.67 11.49 -5.98
C SER A 77 -3.34 11.31 -4.50
N ARG A 78 -4.38 11.03 -3.69
CA ARG A 78 -4.16 10.68 -2.27
C ARG A 78 -3.45 9.33 -2.18
N HIS A 79 -2.31 9.30 -1.52
CA HIS A 79 -1.52 8.10 -1.31
C HIS A 79 -0.67 8.21 -0.03
N PHE A 80 -0.05 7.12 0.36
CA PHE A 80 1.08 7.12 1.27
C PHE A 80 2.29 6.50 0.57
N SER A 81 3.49 6.89 1.00
CA SER A 81 4.72 6.44 0.38
C SER A 81 5.57 5.60 1.32
N LEU A 82 6.09 4.51 0.78
CA LEU A 82 7.08 3.65 1.42
C LEU A 82 8.43 3.84 0.73
N VAL A 83 9.47 4.10 1.51
CA VAL A 83 10.84 4.14 0.98
C VAL A 83 11.33 2.71 0.72
N ILE A 84 11.90 2.51 -0.45
CA ILE A 84 12.50 1.24 -0.87
C ILE A 84 13.95 1.45 -1.29
N ASN A 85 14.74 0.38 -1.28
CA ASN A 85 16.15 0.43 -1.66
C ASN A 85 16.39 0.09 -3.15
N ASP A 86 15.49 -0.69 -3.76
CA ASP A 86 15.67 -1.22 -5.11
C ASP A 86 14.34 -1.35 -5.84
N THR A 87 14.14 -0.49 -6.82
CA THR A 87 12.95 -0.49 -7.69
C THR A 87 12.88 -1.78 -8.53
N GLY A 88 14.00 -2.29 -9.03
CA GLY A 88 14.02 -3.52 -9.83
C GLY A 88 13.53 -4.73 -9.02
N ALA A 89 14.01 -4.89 -7.80
CA ALA A 89 13.55 -5.93 -6.89
C ALA A 89 12.06 -5.79 -6.54
N LEU A 90 11.57 -4.56 -6.36
CA LEU A 90 10.14 -4.30 -6.17
C LEU A 90 9.32 -4.76 -7.37
N LEU A 91 9.70 -4.37 -8.58
CA LEU A 91 8.96 -4.71 -9.81
C LEU A 91 8.88 -6.22 -10.01
N GLN A 92 9.99 -6.94 -9.78
CA GLN A 92 10.01 -8.40 -9.82
C GLN A 92 9.02 -8.98 -8.80
N ARG A 93 9.06 -8.51 -7.57
CA ARG A 93 8.18 -9.00 -6.50
C ARG A 93 6.70 -8.74 -6.77
N LEU A 94 6.36 -7.55 -7.27
CA LEU A 94 4.98 -7.24 -7.68
C LEU A 94 4.51 -8.18 -8.79
N GLN A 95 5.35 -8.44 -9.78
CA GLN A 95 5.05 -9.36 -10.88
C GLN A 95 4.84 -10.80 -10.38
N GLU A 96 5.72 -11.30 -9.51
CA GLU A 96 5.62 -12.65 -8.93
C GLU A 96 4.32 -12.87 -8.15
N HIS A 97 3.79 -11.80 -7.54
CA HIS A 97 2.54 -11.82 -6.79
C HIS A 97 1.32 -11.37 -7.59
N GLY A 98 1.47 -11.10 -8.89
CA GLY A 98 0.37 -10.69 -9.76
C GLY A 98 -0.20 -9.31 -9.45
N VAL A 99 0.58 -8.42 -8.84
CA VAL A 99 0.18 -7.04 -8.53
C VAL A 99 0.51 -6.14 -9.71
N ALA A 100 -0.51 -5.49 -10.26
CA ALA A 100 -0.34 -4.56 -11.37
C ALA A 100 0.29 -3.24 -10.91
N ILE A 101 1.21 -2.71 -11.72
CA ILE A 101 1.72 -1.35 -11.56
C ILE A 101 0.67 -0.39 -12.06
N ALA A 102 0.26 0.54 -11.20
CA ALA A 102 -0.72 1.57 -11.55
C ALA A 102 -0.09 2.75 -12.30
N PHE A 103 1.14 3.13 -11.91
CA PHE A 103 1.92 4.18 -12.56
C PHE A 103 3.42 4.04 -12.24
N GLY A 104 4.26 4.45 -13.15
CA GLY A 104 5.72 4.37 -13.02
C GLY A 104 6.31 3.03 -13.50
N PRO A 105 7.59 2.76 -13.21
CA PRO A 105 8.51 3.64 -12.49
C PRO A 105 8.82 4.92 -13.26
N ILE A 106 8.92 6.05 -12.56
CA ILE A 106 9.25 7.34 -13.14
C ILE A 106 10.33 8.03 -12.30
N THR A 107 11.32 8.59 -12.98
CA THR A 107 12.36 9.39 -12.33
C THR A 107 11.89 10.83 -12.19
N ARG A 108 11.88 11.32 -10.96
CA ARG A 108 11.54 12.69 -10.60
C ARG A 108 12.79 13.54 -10.44
N PHE A 109 12.57 14.82 -10.13
CA PHE A 109 13.64 15.75 -9.80
C PHE A 109 14.55 15.18 -8.69
N GLY A 110 15.85 15.37 -8.83
CA GLY A 110 16.84 14.89 -7.87
C GLY A 110 17.16 13.39 -7.96
N GLY A 111 16.68 12.69 -9.00
CA GLY A 111 16.98 11.26 -9.18
C GLY A 111 16.09 10.32 -8.37
N ILE A 112 15.03 10.82 -7.74
CA ILE A 112 14.05 10.01 -7.01
C ILE A 112 13.28 9.17 -8.02
N VAL A 113 13.16 7.87 -7.77
CA VAL A 113 12.31 6.96 -8.58
C VAL A 113 11.04 6.63 -7.83
N GLN A 114 9.89 6.83 -8.47
CA GLN A 114 8.57 6.57 -7.91
C GLN A 114 7.84 5.50 -8.71
N THR A 115 7.20 4.57 -8.00
CA THR A 115 6.35 3.51 -8.56
C THR A 115 5.08 3.44 -7.72
N TYR A 116 3.94 3.19 -8.35
CA TYR A 116 2.63 3.18 -7.69
C TYR A 116 1.89 1.88 -7.97
N CYS A 117 1.26 1.32 -6.96
CA CYS A 117 0.26 0.27 -7.12
C CYS A 117 -0.93 0.51 -6.19
N TYR A 118 -2.03 -0.20 -6.44
CA TYR A 118 -3.16 -0.24 -5.52
C TYR A 118 -3.08 -1.47 -4.62
N ASP A 119 -3.45 -1.29 -3.36
CA ASP A 119 -3.71 -2.42 -2.49
C ASP A 119 -5.05 -3.11 -2.88
N PRO A 120 -5.40 -4.26 -2.27
CA PRO A 120 -6.64 -4.97 -2.61
C PRO A 120 -7.93 -4.18 -2.34
N ASP A 121 -7.88 -3.15 -1.52
CA ASP A 121 -9.02 -2.28 -1.20
C ASP A 121 -9.03 -0.96 -1.97
N GLY A 122 -8.10 -0.78 -2.92
CA GLY A 122 -8.01 0.41 -3.77
C GLY A 122 -7.27 1.58 -3.13
N HIS A 123 -6.55 1.38 -2.05
CA HIS A 123 -5.65 2.38 -1.50
C HIS A 123 -4.40 2.50 -2.36
N LEU A 124 -4.05 3.72 -2.74
CA LEU A 124 -2.86 3.97 -3.55
C LEU A 124 -1.61 3.95 -2.67
N VAL A 125 -0.66 3.10 -3.05
CA VAL A 125 0.65 2.99 -2.41
C VAL A 125 1.71 3.48 -3.38
N GLU A 126 2.50 4.45 -2.94
CA GLU A 126 3.72 4.89 -3.62
C GLU A 126 4.92 4.15 -3.04
N PHE A 127 5.86 3.79 -3.89
CA PHE A 127 7.18 3.30 -3.50
C PHE A 127 8.22 4.29 -4.01
N THR A 128 9.01 4.82 -3.10
CA THR A 128 10.02 5.84 -3.40
C THR A 128 11.41 5.28 -3.18
N GLN A 129 12.20 5.19 -4.23
CA GLN A 129 13.63 4.95 -4.13
C GLN A 129 14.36 6.29 -4.15
N LEU A 130 15.11 6.57 -3.08
CA LEU A 130 15.95 7.75 -2.99
C LEU A 130 17.23 7.54 -3.78
N PRO A 131 17.84 8.58 -4.36
CA PRO A 131 19.15 8.49 -4.98
C PRO A 131 20.22 8.11 -3.95
N GLU A 132 21.28 7.45 -4.40
CA GLU A 132 22.45 7.12 -3.59
C GLU A 132 23.26 8.38 -3.22
#